data_660e6c9d03302ce5f581fb2232a7fc60
#
_entry.id   660e6c9d03302ce5f581fb2232a7fc60
#
_cell.length_a   1.000
_cell.length_b   1.000
_cell.length_c   1.000
_cell.angle_alpha   90.00
_cell.angle_beta   90.00
_cell.angle_gamma   90.00
#
_symmetry.space_group_name_H-M   'P 1'
#
loop_
_entity.id
_entity.type
_entity.pdbx_description
1 polymer ?
#
loop_
_entity_poly.entity_id
_entity_poly.type
_entity_poly.pdbx_seq_one_letter_code
_entity_poly.pdbx_strand_id
1 'polypeptide(L)'
;MKEKLTVSCEGKPCYDIVLTIGFEELAGAALSVSAPERKICIVTDTNVALLYAAQVKEAFSSAFAQVEVFEFPAGEENKTLANIQTLYAFLIEHHFDRKDMLAALGGGVVGDMTGFAAATYLRGIDFIQIPTTLLAQVDSSIGGKTGVDFDSYKNMVGAFHMPRLVYMNLDTLQTLDARQYYSCLLYTSPSPRDPKTS
;
A
#
# COMPACT_ATOMS: atom_id res chain seq x y z
N MET A 1 -20.50 -5.93 -0.57
CA MET A 1 -19.86 -7.26 -0.73
C MET A 1 -18.60 -7.23 0.11
N LYS A 2 -18.37 -8.25 0.92
CA LYS A 2 -17.12 -8.35 1.70
C LYS A 2 -16.62 -9.77 1.63
N GLU A 3 -15.43 -9.93 1.09
CA GLU A 3 -14.73 -11.21 1.07
C GLU A 3 -13.40 -11.07 1.81
N LYS A 4 -12.99 -12.14 2.48
CA LYS A 4 -11.74 -12.19 3.21
C LYS A 4 -10.95 -13.42 2.78
N LEU A 5 -9.70 -13.20 2.37
CA LEU A 5 -8.75 -14.24 2.01
C LEU A 5 -7.55 -14.15 2.96
N THR A 6 -7.15 -15.27 3.55
CA THR A 6 -5.95 -15.31 4.38
C THR A 6 -4.77 -15.83 3.56
N VAL A 7 -3.73 -15.02 3.45
CA VAL A 7 -2.45 -15.40 2.84
C VAL A 7 -1.61 -16.14 3.87
N SER A 8 -1.08 -17.29 3.49
CA SER A 8 -0.22 -18.11 4.34
C SER A 8 1.23 -18.07 3.85
N CYS A 9 2.17 -17.90 4.77
CA CYS A 9 3.60 -17.98 4.54
C CYS A 9 4.13 -19.22 5.28
N GLU A 10 4.77 -20.13 4.57
CA GLU A 10 5.30 -21.39 5.14
C GLU A 10 4.24 -22.20 5.93
N GLY A 11 3.01 -22.22 5.42
CA GLY A 11 1.89 -22.95 6.02
C GLY A 11 1.26 -22.30 7.26
N LYS A 12 1.66 -21.07 7.62
CA LYS A 12 1.07 -20.30 8.72
C LYS A 12 0.37 -19.05 8.19
N PRO A 13 -0.76 -18.62 8.79
CA PRO A 13 -1.39 -17.35 8.45
C PRO A 13 -0.40 -16.20 8.58
N CYS A 14 -0.32 -15.35 7.54
CA CYS A 14 0.60 -14.24 7.47
C CYS A 14 -0.15 -12.89 7.56
N TYR A 15 -1.08 -12.67 6.66
CA TYR A 15 -1.94 -11.49 6.65
C TYR A 15 -3.26 -11.80 5.92
N ASP A 16 -4.22 -10.90 6.07
CA ASP A 16 -5.50 -11.01 5.39
C ASP A 16 -5.62 -10.02 4.23
N ILE A 17 -6.31 -10.45 3.17
CA ILE A 17 -6.79 -9.59 2.09
C ILE A 17 -8.28 -9.43 2.28
N VAL A 18 -8.75 -8.20 2.39
CA VAL A 18 -10.17 -7.84 2.48
C VAL A 18 -10.59 -7.19 1.17
N LEU A 19 -11.51 -7.83 0.43
CA LEU A 19 -12.13 -7.27 -0.76
C LEU A 19 -13.48 -6.68 -0.39
N THR A 20 -13.71 -5.44 -0.78
CA THR A 20 -14.94 -4.72 -0.43
C THR A 20 -15.27 -3.63 -1.47
N ILE A 21 -16.37 -2.95 -1.24
CA ILE A 21 -16.79 -1.74 -1.94
C ILE A 21 -16.83 -0.62 -0.89
N GLY A 22 -16.23 0.54 -1.19
CA GLY A 22 -16.16 1.67 -0.26
C GLY A 22 -15.08 1.52 0.83
N PHE A 23 -15.03 2.50 1.75
CA PHE A 23 -14.09 2.57 2.86
C PHE A 23 -14.74 2.41 4.24
N GLU A 24 -16.02 2.09 4.31
CA GLU A 24 -16.79 1.99 5.55
C GLU A 24 -16.24 0.93 6.51
N GLU A 25 -15.67 -0.14 5.95
CA GLU A 25 -15.11 -1.25 6.71
C GLU A 25 -13.61 -1.06 7.05
N LEU A 26 -12.97 -0.01 6.50
CA LEU A 26 -11.52 0.19 6.58
C LEU A 26 -11.03 0.33 8.02
N ALA A 27 -11.71 1.16 8.82
CA ALA A 27 -11.36 1.37 10.22
C ALA A 27 -11.38 0.07 11.03
N GLY A 28 -12.46 -0.70 10.89
CA GLY A 28 -12.61 -1.99 11.58
C GLY A 28 -11.58 -3.03 11.10
N ALA A 29 -11.28 -3.05 9.80
CA ALA A 29 -10.25 -3.93 9.25
C ALA A 29 -8.85 -3.58 9.78
N ALA A 30 -8.49 -2.30 9.84
CA ALA A 30 -7.21 -1.84 10.38
C ALA A 30 -7.07 -2.12 11.89
N LEU A 31 -8.14 -1.93 12.67
CA LEU A 31 -8.15 -2.26 14.10
C LEU A 31 -8.04 -3.76 14.39
N SER A 32 -8.33 -4.63 13.42
CA SER A 32 -8.11 -6.07 13.60
C SER A 32 -6.61 -6.44 13.66
N VAL A 33 -5.72 -5.55 13.21
CA VAL A 33 -4.26 -5.74 13.16
C VAL A 33 -3.48 -4.66 13.91
N SER A 34 -4.18 -3.72 14.55
CA SER A 34 -3.61 -2.61 15.31
C SER A 34 -4.45 -2.31 16.55
N ALA A 35 -4.18 -1.20 17.22
CA ALA A 35 -4.90 -0.78 18.42
C ALA A 35 -5.27 0.71 18.33
N PRO A 36 -6.40 1.14 18.93
CA PRO A 36 -6.93 2.49 18.78
C PRO A 36 -6.03 3.58 19.39
N GLU A 37 -5.19 3.26 20.34
CA GLU A 37 -4.21 4.20 20.94
C GLU A 37 -2.99 4.47 20.05
N ARG A 38 -2.91 3.82 18.86
CA ARG A 38 -1.81 3.99 17.91
C ARG A 38 -2.04 5.17 16.98
N LYS A 39 -0.95 5.60 16.37
CA LYS A 39 -0.97 6.53 15.25
C LYS A 39 -0.91 5.78 13.93
N ILE A 40 -1.51 6.37 12.91
CA ILE A 40 -1.40 5.87 11.55
C ILE A 40 -1.01 7.00 10.60
N CYS A 41 -0.03 6.77 9.75
CA CYS A 41 0.34 7.68 8.68
C CYS A 41 -0.13 7.12 7.34
N ILE A 42 -1.02 7.84 6.68
CA ILE A 42 -1.43 7.57 5.30
C ILE A 42 -0.34 8.12 4.40
N VAL A 43 0.31 7.23 3.64
CA VAL A 43 1.30 7.59 2.63
C VAL A 43 0.63 7.46 1.28
N THR A 44 0.66 8.52 0.49
CA THR A 44 -0.04 8.59 -0.80
C THR A 44 0.71 9.47 -1.80
N ASP A 45 0.31 9.44 -3.05
CA ASP A 45 0.80 10.37 -4.07
C ASP A 45 -0.20 11.47 -4.40
N THR A 46 0.26 12.52 -5.08
CA THR A 46 -0.55 13.70 -5.44
C THR A 46 -1.81 13.38 -6.23
N ASN A 47 -1.84 12.32 -7.06
CA ASN A 47 -3.01 11.95 -7.84
C ASN A 47 -4.06 11.25 -6.98
N VAL A 48 -3.62 10.29 -6.17
CA VAL A 48 -4.51 9.50 -5.32
C VAL A 48 -5.00 10.32 -4.12
N ALA A 49 -4.19 11.23 -3.60
CA ALA A 49 -4.55 12.12 -2.50
C ALA A 49 -5.82 12.91 -2.80
N LEU A 50 -5.92 13.51 -3.98
CA LEU A 50 -7.07 14.29 -4.43
C LEU A 50 -8.38 13.48 -4.47
N LEU A 51 -8.28 12.17 -4.69
CA LEU A 51 -9.45 11.29 -4.84
C LEU A 51 -9.90 10.68 -3.51
N TYR A 52 -8.95 10.26 -2.66
CA TYR A 52 -9.27 9.34 -1.57
C TYR A 52 -8.70 9.72 -0.21
N ALA A 53 -7.67 10.59 -0.10
CA ALA A 53 -7.02 10.85 1.18
C ALA A 53 -7.97 11.37 2.25
N ALA A 54 -8.91 12.25 1.88
CA ALA A 54 -9.88 12.82 2.82
C ALA A 54 -10.80 11.72 3.40
N GLN A 55 -11.33 10.83 2.56
CA GLN A 55 -12.23 9.74 2.98
C GLN A 55 -11.50 8.73 3.88
N VAL A 56 -10.27 8.35 3.50
CA VAL A 56 -9.46 7.41 4.29
C VAL A 56 -9.03 8.03 5.62
N LYS A 57 -8.67 9.32 5.62
CA LYS A 57 -8.35 10.05 6.85
C LYS A 57 -9.56 10.12 7.80
N GLU A 58 -10.74 10.41 7.29
CA GLU A 58 -11.97 10.43 8.07
C GLU A 58 -12.27 9.06 8.68
N ALA A 59 -12.18 7.98 7.88
CA ALA A 59 -12.38 6.62 8.36
C ALA A 59 -11.42 6.28 9.51
N PHE A 60 -10.13 6.59 9.37
CA PHE A 60 -9.14 6.32 10.40
C PHE A 60 -9.24 7.24 11.62
N SER A 61 -9.69 8.49 11.48
CA SER A 61 -9.83 9.43 12.58
C SER A 61 -10.83 8.98 13.65
N SER A 62 -11.76 8.11 13.28
CA SER A 62 -12.69 7.48 14.24
C SER A 62 -12.08 6.28 14.99
N ALA A 63 -10.92 5.78 14.55
CA ALA A 63 -10.34 4.51 14.98
C ALA A 63 -8.97 4.63 15.64
N PHE A 64 -8.18 5.65 15.31
CA PHE A 64 -6.81 5.83 15.77
C PHE A 64 -6.63 7.12 16.55
N ALA A 65 -5.67 7.15 17.48
CA ALA A 65 -5.38 8.31 18.32
C ALA A 65 -4.91 9.54 17.52
N GLN A 66 -4.19 9.31 16.41
CA GLN A 66 -3.71 10.35 15.52
C GLN A 66 -3.60 9.81 14.11
N VAL A 67 -4.03 10.62 13.12
CA VAL A 67 -3.97 10.28 11.69
C VAL A 67 -3.27 11.37 10.93
N GLU A 68 -2.11 11.05 10.37
CA GLU A 68 -1.33 11.95 9.54
C GLU A 68 -1.40 11.53 8.08
N VAL A 69 -1.17 12.46 7.17
CA VAL A 69 -1.10 12.21 5.73
C VAL A 69 0.23 12.74 5.22
N PHE A 70 1.00 11.85 4.61
CA PHE A 70 2.23 12.20 3.88
C PHE A 70 1.96 12.01 2.39
N GLU A 71 2.18 13.07 1.63
CA GLU A 71 1.99 13.11 0.19
C GLU A 71 3.31 13.38 -0.53
N PHE A 72 3.57 12.62 -1.60
CA PHE A 72 4.71 12.84 -2.48
C PHE A 72 4.25 12.96 -3.96
N PRO A 73 5.07 13.55 -4.85
CA PRO A 73 4.69 13.68 -6.26
C PRO A 73 4.42 12.33 -6.91
N ALA A 74 3.32 12.22 -7.67
CA ALA A 74 2.99 11.01 -8.42
C ALA A 74 4.04 10.74 -9.53
N GLY A 75 4.20 9.46 -9.88
CA GLY A 75 5.08 9.02 -10.97
C GLY A 75 6.19 8.09 -10.49
N GLU A 76 6.60 7.18 -11.39
CA GLU A 76 7.67 6.19 -11.12
C GLU A 76 9.02 6.88 -10.82
N GLU A 77 9.28 8.03 -11.42
CA GLU A 77 10.49 8.84 -11.19
C GLU A 77 10.63 9.32 -9.74
N ASN A 78 9.55 9.30 -8.98
CA ASN A 78 9.52 9.66 -7.58
C ASN A 78 9.73 8.47 -6.62
N LYS A 79 9.89 7.26 -7.16
CA LYS A 79 10.19 6.03 -6.40
C LYS A 79 11.66 5.99 -5.98
N THR A 80 12.06 6.90 -5.10
CA THR A 80 13.47 7.18 -4.77
C THR A 80 13.78 7.14 -3.29
N LEU A 81 15.07 6.91 -2.95
CA LEU A 81 15.56 7.04 -1.58
C LEU A 81 15.38 8.45 -1.03
N ALA A 82 15.43 9.50 -1.86
CA ALA A 82 15.24 10.88 -1.42
C ALA A 82 13.81 11.07 -0.85
N ASN A 83 12.79 10.55 -1.52
CA ASN A 83 11.41 10.60 -1.01
C ASN A 83 11.21 9.72 0.23
N ILE A 84 11.94 8.61 0.37
CA ILE A 84 11.95 7.83 1.60
C ILE A 84 12.55 8.64 2.76
N GLN A 85 13.62 9.40 2.53
CA GLN A 85 14.22 10.27 3.55
C GLN A 85 13.26 11.38 4.01
N THR A 86 12.49 11.97 3.07
CA THR A 86 11.47 12.97 3.45
C THR A 86 10.34 12.35 4.26
N LEU A 87 9.92 11.12 3.94
CA LEU A 87 8.95 10.40 4.75
C LEU A 87 9.50 10.11 6.17
N TYR A 88 10.77 9.71 6.32
CA TYR A 88 11.35 9.52 7.65
C TYR A 88 11.38 10.79 8.47
N ALA A 89 11.77 11.93 7.86
CA ALA A 89 11.77 13.22 8.54
C ALA A 89 10.37 13.58 9.04
N PHE A 90 9.34 13.38 8.18
CA PHE A 90 7.94 13.59 8.54
C PHE A 90 7.49 12.70 9.71
N LEU A 91 7.82 11.40 9.69
CA LEU A 91 7.46 10.49 10.78
C LEU A 91 8.14 10.85 12.12
N ILE A 92 9.40 11.30 12.06
CA ILE A 92 10.14 11.76 13.24
C ILE A 92 9.50 13.03 13.81
N GLU A 93 9.19 14.01 12.97
CA GLU A 93 8.56 15.28 13.35
C GLU A 93 7.20 15.06 14.04
N HIS A 94 6.42 14.07 13.55
CA HIS A 94 5.12 13.70 14.12
C HIS A 94 5.23 12.64 15.24
N HIS A 95 6.45 12.36 15.72
CA HIS A 95 6.73 11.45 16.84
C HIS A 95 6.14 10.04 16.67
N PHE A 96 6.24 9.47 15.45
CA PHE A 96 5.86 8.08 15.21
C PHE A 96 6.83 7.13 15.91
N ASP A 97 6.31 6.15 16.64
CA ASP A 97 7.08 5.13 17.35
C ASP A 97 6.96 3.74 16.69
N ARG A 98 7.62 2.73 17.30
CA ARG A 98 7.66 1.36 16.77
C ARG A 98 6.31 0.63 16.76
N LYS A 99 5.35 1.16 17.45
CA LYS A 99 4.03 0.54 17.61
C LYS A 99 3.03 1.18 16.68
N ASP A 100 3.37 2.32 16.07
CA ASP A 100 2.55 3.01 15.10
C ASP A 100 2.61 2.31 13.73
N MET A 101 1.79 2.75 12.81
CA MET A 101 1.55 2.04 11.54
C MET A 101 1.59 2.98 10.35
N LEU A 102 2.02 2.46 9.20
CA LEU A 102 1.84 3.14 7.91
C LEU A 102 0.67 2.53 7.13
N ALA A 103 -0.02 3.35 6.36
CA ALA A 103 -1.05 2.93 5.41
C ALA A 103 -0.67 3.39 4.01
N ALA A 104 -0.35 2.47 3.11
CA ALA A 104 -0.04 2.74 1.71
C ALA A 104 -1.33 2.91 0.92
N LEU A 105 -1.75 4.14 0.64
CA LEU A 105 -2.94 4.44 -0.15
C LEU A 105 -2.54 4.82 -1.58
N GLY A 106 -2.56 3.87 -2.52
CA GLY A 106 -2.17 4.16 -3.90
C GLY A 106 -1.87 2.96 -4.78
N GLY A 107 -1.19 3.20 -5.88
CA GLY A 107 -0.69 2.17 -6.79
C GLY A 107 0.58 1.48 -6.30
N GLY A 108 1.23 0.72 -7.18
CA GLY A 108 2.44 -0.05 -6.86
C GLY A 108 3.60 0.80 -6.33
N VAL A 109 3.81 2.00 -6.88
CA VAL A 109 4.85 2.94 -6.40
C VAL A 109 4.64 3.28 -4.92
N VAL A 110 3.41 3.66 -4.56
CA VAL A 110 3.07 4.01 -3.17
C VAL A 110 3.24 2.81 -2.26
N GLY A 111 2.75 1.63 -2.70
CA GLY A 111 2.86 0.38 -1.93
C GLY A 111 4.30 -0.01 -1.65
N ASP A 112 5.16 0.02 -2.68
CA ASP A 112 6.57 -0.34 -2.58
C ASP A 112 7.36 0.62 -1.69
N MET A 113 7.17 1.93 -1.87
CA MET A 113 7.84 2.95 -1.07
C MET A 113 7.41 2.90 0.40
N THR A 114 6.11 2.79 0.66
CA THR A 114 5.59 2.73 2.03
C THR A 114 6.06 1.46 2.74
N GLY A 115 6.01 0.32 2.06
CA GLY A 115 6.48 -0.95 2.61
C GLY A 115 7.97 -0.93 2.89
N PHE A 116 8.79 -0.32 2.01
CA PHE A 116 10.23 -0.15 2.25
C PHE A 116 10.51 0.80 3.41
N ALA A 117 9.78 1.92 3.49
CA ALA A 117 9.88 2.83 4.63
C ALA A 117 9.50 2.12 5.94
N ALA A 118 8.41 1.34 5.93
CA ALA A 118 7.99 0.57 7.10
C ALA A 118 9.04 -0.48 7.51
N ALA A 119 9.68 -1.16 6.55
CA ALA A 119 10.72 -2.14 6.82
C ALA A 119 11.96 -1.57 7.49
N THR A 120 12.28 -0.29 7.23
CA THR A 120 13.55 0.33 7.61
C THR A 120 13.41 1.37 8.71
N TYR A 121 12.28 2.07 8.82
CA TYR A 121 12.01 3.02 9.90
C TYR A 121 12.02 2.30 11.26
N LEU A 122 12.81 2.79 12.20
CA LEU A 122 13.00 2.22 13.54
C LEU A 122 13.33 0.70 13.55
N ARG A 123 13.93 0.17 12.48
CA ARG A 123 14.22 -1.25 12.22
C ARG A 123 13.00 -2.12 11.95
N GLY A 124 11.92 -1.52 11.52
CA GLY A 124 10.67 -2.16 11.15
C GLY A 124 9.49 -1.72 12.00
N ILE A 125 8.45 -1.22 11.33
CA ILE A 125 7.13 -0.94 11.90
C ILE A 125 6.07 -1.62 11.04
N ASP A 126 4.88 -1.80 11.57
CA ASP A 126 3.77 -2.39 10.84
C ASP A 126 3.26 -1.48 9.71
N PHE A 127 2.74 -2.08 8.64
CA PHE A 127 2.04 -1.33 7.61
C PHE A 127 0.87 -2.12 7.02
N ILE A 128 -0.06 -1.40 6.39
CA ILE A 128 -1.17 -1.95 5.62
C ILE A 128 -1.14 -1.41 4.19
N GLN A 129 -1.67 -2.18 3.26
CA GLN A 129 -1.82 -1.80 1.86
C GLN A 129 -3.29 -1.45 1.56
N ILE A 130 -3.52 -0.33 0.88
CA ILE A 130 -4.81 0.10 0.34
C ILE A 130 -4.61 0.37 -1.16
N PRO A 131 -4.48 -0.71 -1.98
CA PRO A 131 -4.16 -0.58 -3.39
C PRO A 131 -5.34 0.02 -4.17
N THR A 132 -5.04 1.02 -5.01
CA THR A 132 -6.05 1.76 -5.80
C THR A 132 -5.97 1.50 -7.30
N THR A 133 -4.95 0.78 -7.78
CA THR A 133 -4.82 0.40 -9.20
C THR A 133 -5.04 -1.09 -9.37
N LEU A 134 -5.49 -1.52 -10.55
CA LEU A 134 -5.72 -2.94 -10.84
C LEU A 134 -4.44 -3.77 -10.64
N LEU A 135 -3.30 -3.30 -11.18
CA LEU A 135 -2.01 -3.98 -11.00
C LEU A 135 -1.63 -4.13 -9.52
N ALA A 136 -1.86 -3.08 -8.72
CA ALA A 136 -1.57 -3.16 -7.29
C ALA A 136 -2.51 -4.13 -6.56
N GLN A 137 -3.78 -4.21 -6.95
CA GLN A 137 -4.74 -5.12 -6.33
C GLN A 137 -4.45 -6.60 -6.66
N VAL A 138 -4.00 -6.91 -7.89
CA VAL A 138 -3.82 -8.31 -8.31
C VAL A 138 -2.38 -8.84 -8.15
N ASP A 139 -1.38 -7.96 -7.99
CA ASP A 139 0.03 -8.33 -8.00
C ASP A 139 0.86 -7.61 -6.93
N SER A 140 1.13 -6.29 -7.07
CA SER A 140 2.19 -5.65 -6.31
C SER A 140 1.92 -5.48 -4.81
N SER A 141 0.66 -5.49 -4.36
CA SER A 141 0.34 -5.48 -2.92
C SER A 141 0.50 -6.85 -2.25
N ILE A 142 0.83 -7.90 -3.01
CA ILE A 142 0.87 -9.28 -2.54
C ILE A 142 2.32 -9.75 -2.53
N GLY A 143 2.73 -10.46 -1.45
CA GLY A 143 4.05 -11.09 -1.37
C GLY A 143 5.16 -10.26 -0.73
N GLY A 144 4.85 -9.05 -0.23
CA GLY A 144 5.75 -8.27 0.62
C GLY A 144 7.06 -7.80 -0.03
N LYS A 145 7.15 -7.81 -1.35
CA LYS A 145 8.26 -7.17 -2.06
C LYS A 145 8.09 -5.67 -1.97
N THR A 146 9.08 -4.97 -1.43
CA THR A 146 9.04 -3.52 -1.26
C THR A 146 10.38 -2.93 -1.66
N GLY A 147 10.39 -1.71 -2.19
CA GLY A 147 11.65 -1.12 -2.61
C GLY A 147 11.50 0.18 -3.38
N VAL A 148 12.65 0.70 -3.75
CA VAL A 148 12.80 1.92 -4.53
C VAL A 148 13.80 1.70 -5.68
N ASP A 149 13.76 2.60 -6.62
CA ASP A 149 14.71 2.65 -7.72
C ASP A 149 16.03 3.28 -7.24
N PHE A 150 17.12 2.88 -7.85
CA PHE A 150 18.44 3.43 -7.58
C PHE A 150 19.13 3.81 -8.90
N ASP A 151 19.42 5.07 -9.08
CA ASP A 151 19.88 5.67 -10.34
C ASP A 151 18.93 5.31 -11.51
N SER A 152 19.43 4.62 -12.52
CA SER A 152 18.65 4.15 -13.68
C SER A 152 18.11 2.72 -13.52
N TYR A 153 18.34 2.08 -12.37
CA TYR A 153 17.95 0.70 -12.12
C TYR A 153 16.67 0.62 -11.29
N LYS A 154 15.68 -0.12 -11.79
CA LYS A 154 14.39 -0.30 -11.10
C LYS A 154 14.49 -1.33 -9.97
N ASN A 155 13.84 -1.03 -8.83
CA ASN A 155 13.67 -1.96 -7.70
C ASN A 155 14.96 -2.56 -7.14
N MET A 156 16.08 -1.83 -7.19
CA MET A 156 17.38 -2.36 -6.76
C MET A 156 17.62 -2.27 -5.26
N VAL A 157 16.95 -1.37 -4.58
CA VAL A 157 17.06 -1.20 -3.13
C VAL A 157 15.72 -1.51 -2.50
N GLY A 158 15.66 -2.53 -1.67
CA GLY A 158 14.39 -2.97 -1.11
C GLY A 158 14.53 -3.94 0.05
N ALA A 159 13.39 -4.35 0.56
CA ALA A 159 13.27 -5.34 1.62
C ALA A 159 12.03 -6.22 1.40
N PHE A 160 12.07 -7.44 1.93
CA PHE A 160 10.86 -8.23 2.10
C PHE A 160 10.19 -7.82 3.40
N HIS A 161 9.03 -7.21 3.30
CA HIS A 161 8.24 -6.78 4.46
C HIS A 161 6.76 -7.05 4.20
N MET A 162 6.18 -8.01 4.91
CA MET A 162 4.79 -8.39 4.70
C MET A 162 3.86 -7.35 5.30
N PRO A 163 2.81 -6.91 4.59
CA PRO A 163 1.78 -6.09 5.18
C PRO A 163 1.03 -6.85 6.27
N ARG A 164 0.45 -6.14 7.23
CA ARG A 164 -0.45 -6.73 8.23
C ARG A 164 -1.85 -6.98 7.66
N LEU A 165 -2.21 -6.21 6.63
CA LEU A 165 -3.50 -6.24 5.98
C LEU A 165 -3.37 -5.68 4.55
N VAL A 166 -4.11 -6.24 3.60
CA VAL A 166 -4.37 -5.64 2.30
C VAL A 166 -5.87 -5.35 2.21
N TYR A 167 -6.24 -4.08 2.07
CA TYR A 167 -7.63 -3.65 1.97
C TYR A 167 -7.93 -3.19 0.54
N MET A 168 -8.63 -3.99 -0.22
CA MET A 168 -8.96 -3.75 -1.63
C MET A 168 -10.37 -3.19 -1.76
N ASN A 169 -10.47 -1.87 -1.97
CA ASN A 169 -11.72 -1.23 -2.35
C ASN A 169 -11.87 -1.27 -3.87
N LEU A 170 -12.81 -2.05 -4.38
CA LEU A 170 -13.01 -2.24 -5.81
C LEU A 170 -13.53 -0.97 -6.51
N ASP A 171 -14.17 -0.04 -5.80
CA ASP A 171 -14.63 1.23 -6.37
C ASP A 171 -13.48 2.10 -6.85
N THR A 172 -12.27 1.93 -6.31
CA THR A 172 -11.11 2.70 -6.77
C THR A 172 -10.76 2.45 -8.24
N LEU A 173 -11.17 1.31 -8.78
CA LEU A 173 -10.96 0.97 -10.20
C LEU A 173 -11.82 1.85 -11.15
N GLN A 174 -12.91 2.44 -10.66
CA GLN A 174 -13.79 3.29 -11.48
C GLN A 174 -13.15 4.64 -11.83
N THR A 175 -12.20 5.11 -11.03
CA THR A 175 -11.46 6.35 -11.26
C THR A 175 -10.13 6.13 -11.96
N LEU A 176 -9.78 4.87 -12.26
CA LEU A 176 -8.52 4.53 -12.90
C LEU A 176 -8.55 4.94 -14.37
N ASP A 177 -7.47 5.56 -14.84
CA ASP A 177 -7.30 5.86 -16.25
C ASP A 177 -7.38 4.57 -17.09
N ALA A 178 -8.10 4.62 -18.20
CA ALA A 178 -8.28 3.50 -19.10
C ALA A 178 -6.94 2.87 -19.54
N ARG A 179 -5.89 3.68 -19.74
CA ARG A 179 -4.56 3.20 -20.10
C ARG A 179 -3.96 2.32 -19.01
N GLN A 180 -4.07 2.72 -17.76
CA GLN A 180 -3.56 1.94 -16.62
C GLN A 180 -4.37 0.65 -16.41
N TYR A 181 -5.69 0.72 -16.60
CA TYR A 181 -6.55 -0.44 -16.51
C TYR A 181 -6.22 -1.49 -17.56
N TYR A 182 -6.12 -1.09 -18.84
CA TYR A 182 -5.82 -2.01 -19.94
C TYR A 182 -4.37 -2.50 -19.94
N SER A 183 -3.40 -1.74 -19.46
CA SER A 183 -2.00 -2.18 -19.36
C SER A 183 -1.86 -3.40 -18.45
N CYS A 184 -2.58 -3.46 -17.35
CA CYS A 184 -2.58 -4.62 -16.46
C CYS A 184 -3.21 -5.85 -17.14
N LEU A 185 -4.33 -5.68 -17.82
CA LEU A 185 -5.02 -6.78 -18.51
C LEU A 185 -4.17 -7.37 -19.65
N LEU A 186 -3.44 -6.55 -20.39
CA LEU A 186 -2.55 -7.02 -21.46
C LEU A 186 -1.37 -7.83 -20.92
N TYR A 187 -0.86 -7.49 -19.76
CA TYR A 187 0.23 -8.23 -19.12
C TYR A 187 -0.22 -9.59 -18.58
N THR A 188 -1.44 -9.67 -18.04
CA THR A 188 -1.98 -10.90 -17.45
C THR A 188 -2.74 -11.78 -18.43
N SER A 189 -3.08 -11.28 -19.62
CA SER A 189 -3.78 -12.08 -20.65
C SER A 189 -2.81 -13.01 -21.37
N PRO A 190 -3.10 -14.33 -21.48
CA PRO A 190 -2.25 -15.26 -22.19
C PRO A 190 -2.12 -14.84 -23.66
N SER A 191 -0.87 -14.70 -24.12
CA SER A 191 -0.57 -14.40 -25.51
C SER A 191 -0.65 -15.69 -26.36
N PRO A 192 -1.12 -15.62 -27.61
CA PRO A 192 -1.03 -16.76 -28.53
C PRO A 192 0.40 -17.25 -28.80
N ARG A 193 1.41 -16.44 -28.39
CA ARG A 193 2.84 -16.76 -28.51
C ARG A 193 3.44 -17.33 -27.23
N ASP A 194 2.67 -17.36 -26.12
CA ASP A 194 3.17 -17.98 -24.90
C ASP A 194 3.36 -19.47 -25.14
N PRO A 195 4.53 -20.06 -24.86
CA PRO A 195 4.72 -21.49 -25.03
C PRO A 195 3.73 -22.22 -24.13
N LYS A 196 2.95 -23.12 -24.71
CA LYS A 196 2.07 -24.00 -23.95
C LYS A 196 2.96 -24.75 -22.97
N THR A 197 2.82 -24.46 -21.69
CA THR A 197 3.36 -25.31 -20.64
C THR A 197 2.61 -26.62 -20.69
N SER A 198 3.22 -27.62 -21.30
CA SER A 198 2.79 -29.02 -21.29
C SER A 198 3.09 -29.67 -19.96
#